data_756d69a695032905df5a54d6c8360387
#
_entry.id   756d69a695032905df5a54d6c8360387
#
_cell.length_a   1.000
_cell.length_b   1.000
_cell.length_c   1.000
_cell.angle_alpha   90.00
_cell.angle_beta   90.00
_cell.angle_gamma   90.00
#
_symmetry.space_group_name_H-M   'P 1'
#
loop_
_entity.id
_entity.type
_entity.pdbx_description
1 polymer ?
#
loop_
_entity_poly.entity_id
_entity_poly.type
_entity_poly.pdbx_seq_one_letter_code
_entity_poly.pdbx_strand_id
1 'polypeptide(L)'
;MVSYIMIIYPDTKLEEKLWSQGYQIVAGLDEAGRGPLAGPVVAGCVVINSLDQVVPFVRDSKKMTKKKREEAFSLITERSFAFGYGIVSAADIDRLGIQKAVLEAMSIALQVVEEKVGKRVDYIIADGMNISSIPNYKMDKITQGDLLHYSISASSVVAKVVRDRLMYDYAKKYPLYGFEKHVGY
;
A
#
# COMPACT_ATOMS: atom_id res chain seq x y z
N MET A 1 -4.93 -32.49 -16.87
CA MET A 1 -4.41 -31.21 -17.39
C MET A 1 -3.92 -30.41 -16.19
N VAL A 2 -2.61 -30.29 -15.98
CA VAL A 2 -2.06 -29.48 -14.87
C VAL A 2 -2.11 -28.03 -15.36
N SER A 3 -3.03 -27.23 -14.79
CA SER A 3 -3.06 -25.79 -15.06
C SER A 3 -1.84 -25.17 -14.40
N TYR A 4 -0.87 -24.77 -15.18
CA TYR A 4 0.22 -23.91 -14.71
C TYR A 4 -0.37 -22.57 -14.30
N ILE A 5 -0.44 -22.31 -13.01
CA ILE A 5 -0.77 -20.97 -12.50
C ILE A 5 0.44 -20.10 -12.82
N MET A 6 0.32 -19.27 -13.82
CA MET A 6 1.36 -18.29 -14.17
C MET A 6 1.43 -17.26 -13.04
N ILE A 7 2.55 -17.21 -12.33
CA ILE A 7 2.77 -16.22 -11.29
C ILE A 7 3.12 -14.89 -11.99
N ILE A 8 2.25 -13.90 -11.83
CA ILE A 8 2.48 -12.54 -12.32
C ILE A 8 3.26 -11.78 -11.25
N TYR A 9 4.37 -11.19 -11.64
CA TYR A 9 5.11 -10.22 -10.82
C TYR A 9 4.89 -8.82 -11.39
N PRO A 10 4.72 -7.81 -10.53
CA PRO A 10 4.62 -6.42 -10.97
C PRO A 10 5.94 -5.97 -11.63
N ASP A 11 5.83 -5.10 -12.62
CA ASP A 11 6.99 -4.48 -13.27
C ASP A 11 7.11 -2.99 -12.90
N THR A 12 8.17 -2.34 -13.36
CA THR A 12 8.47 -0.92 -13.12
C THR A 12 8.25 -0.04 -14.35
N LYS A 13 7.66 -0.59 -15.40
CA LYS A 13 7.54 0.12 -16.69
C LYS A 13 6.78 1.44 -16.59
N LEU A 14 5.79 1.51 -15.71
CA LEU A 14 5.03 2.76 -15.52
C LEU A 14 5.88 3.79 -14.78
N GLU A 15 6.56 3.39 -13.73
CA GLU A 15 7.48 4.23 -12.98
C GLU A 15 8.59 4.77 -13.91
N GLU A 16 9.24 3.90 -14.69
CA GLU A 16 10.27 4.26 -15.68
C GLU A 16 9.74 5.22 -16.76
N LYS A 17 8.53 4.99 -17.25
CA LYS A 17 7.86 5.90 -18.19
C LYS A 17 7.64 7.29 -17.55
N LEU A 18 7.16 7.35 -16.33
CA LEU A 18 6.94 8.61 -15.62
C LEU A 18 8.27 9.33 -15.34
N TRP A 19 9.33 8.61 -14.96
CA TRP A 19 10.67 9.18 -14.81
C TRP A 19 11.19 9.77 -16.14
N SER A 20 10.98 9.08 -17.27
CA SER A 20 11.36 9.60 -18.59
C SER A 20 10.61 10.87 -19.00
N GLN A 21 9.44 11.12 -18.40
CA GLN A 21 8.64 12.33 -18.57
C GLN A 21 9.05 13.47 -17.62
N GLY A 22 10.07 13.25 -16.76
CA GLY A 22 10.60 14.24 -15.84
C GLY A 22 10.02 14.21 -14.43
N TYR A 23 9.08 13.28 -14.10
CA TYR A 23 8.61 13.09 -12.74
C TYR A 23 9.66 12.31 -11.93
N GLN A 24 10.26 12.94 -10.93
CA GLN A 24 11.34 12.33 -10.13
C GLN A 24 10.82 11.50 -8.96
N ILE A 25 9.72 11.97 -8.34
CA ILE A 25 9.13 11.35 -7.15
C ILE A 25 7.75 10.80 -7.51
N VAL A 26 7.74 9.53 -7.94
CA VAL A 26 6.52 8.78 -8.28
C VAL A 26 6.15 7.91 -7.10
N ALA A 27 4.99 8.16 -6.49
CA ALA A 27 4.51 7.42 -5.33
C ALA A 27 3.47 6.38 -5.73
N GLY A 28 3.69 5.12 -5.35
CA GLY A 28 2.68 4.08 -5.36
C GLY A 28 1.82 4.16 -4.10
N LEU A 29 0.51 3.94 -4.23
CA LEU A 29 -0.45 3.91 -3.12
C LEU A 29 -1.35 2.68 -3.21
N ASP A 30 -1.60 2.04 -2.07
CA ASP A 30 -2.61 1.00 -1.89
C ASP A 30 -3.10 0.97 -0.44
N GLU A 31 -4.28 0.37 -0.20
CA GLU A 31 -4.87 0.27 1.13
C GLU A 31 -5.13 -1.17 1.57
N ALA A 32 -5.20 -1.37 2.89
CA ALA A 32 -5.67 -2.58 3.54
C ALA A 32 -6.72 -2.25 4.61
N GLY A 33 -7.77 -3.08 4.70
CA GLY A 33 -8.81 -2.90 5.72
C GLY A 33 -10.10 -2.24 5.23
N ARG A 34 -10.27 -2.07 3.92
CA ARG A 34 -11.51 -1.54 3.33
C ARG A 34 -12.67 -2.55 3.37
N GLY A 35 -12.38 -3.84 3.22
CA GLY A 35 -13.41 -4.90 3.19
C GLY A 35 -13.87 -5.39 4.57
N PRO A 36 -12.98 -5.61 5.54
CA PRO A 36 -13.36 -6.09 6.86
C PRO A 36 -14.26 -5.12 7.61
N LEU A 37 -15.20 -5.67 8.40
CA LEU A 37 -16.11 -4.87 9.25
C LEU A 37 -15.43 -4.34 10.53
N ALA A 38 -14.26 -4.84 10.90
CA ALA A 38 -13.59 -4.48 12.14
C ALA A 38 -12.16 -3.99 11.90
N GLY A 39 -11.72 -3.08 12.76
CA GLY A 39 -10.37 -2.55 12.78
C GLY A 39 -10.16 -1.32 11.89
N PRO A 40 -8.91 -0.82 11.82
CA PRO A 40 -8.57 0.38 11.08
C PRO A 40 -8.45 0.10 9.58
N VAL A 41 -8.51 1.17 8.79
CA VAL A 41 -7.96 1.19 7.44
C VAL A 41 -6.52 1.72 7.48
N VAL A 42 -5.64 1.10 6.70
CA VAL A 42 -4.24 1.49 6.59
C VAL A 42 -3.90 1.67 5.11
N ALA A 43 -3.29 2.77 4.76
CA ALA A 43 -2.71 2.99 3.44
C ALA A 43 -1.19 2.92 3.50
N GLY A 44 -0.57 2.32 2.49
CA GLY A 44 0.87 2.34 2.26
C GLY A 44 1.22 3.31 1.14
N CYS A 45 2.39 3.90 1.22
CA CYS A 45 3.00 4.74 0.20
C CYS A 45 4.45 4.33 0.02
N VAL A 46 4.85 3.98 -1.20
CA VAL A 46 6.24 3.60 -1.51
C VAL A 46 6.71 4.37 -2.74
N VAL A 47 7.92 4.91 -2.64
CA VAL A 47 8.65 5.56 -3.72
C VAL A 47 9.93 4.80 -3.98
N ILE A 48 10.16 4.45 -5.25
CA ILE A 48 11.47 4.05 -5.75
C ILE A 48 11.93 5.09 -6.78
N ASN A 49 13.23 5.31 -6.89
CA ASN A 49 13.83 6.19 -7.90
C ASN A 49 14.93 5.48 -8.70
N SER A 50 15.09 4.17 -8.48
CA SER A 50 16.10 3.34 -9.14
C SER A 50 15.69 1.87 -9.08
N LEU A 51 16.10 1.06 -10.07
CA LEU A 51 15.71 -0.35 -10.21
C LEU A 51 16.37 -1.28 -9.18
N ASP A 52 17.51 -0.90 -8.61
CA ASP A 52 18.19 -1.66 -7.55
C ASP A 52 17.41 -1.67 -6.23
N GLN A 53 16.45 -0.77 -6.07
CA GLN A 53 15.55 -0.71 -4.92
C GLN A 53 14.41 -1.74 -5.01
N VAL A 54 14.24 -2.38 -6.16
CA VAL A 54 13.19 -3.39 -6.36
C VAL A 54 13.49 -4.66 -5.57
N VAL A 55 12.51 -5.13 -4.82
CA VAL A 55 12.54 -6.44 -4.14
C VAL A 55 11.88 -7.48 -5.06
N PRO A 56 12.65 -8.41 -5.67
CA PRO A 56 12.20 -9.20 -6.83
C PRO A 56 11.00 -10.13 -6.60
N PHE A 57 10.69 -10.49 -5.35
CA PHE A 57 9.59 -11.39 -5.03
C PHE A 57 8.33 -10.69 -4.49
N VAL A 58 8.33 -9.35 -4.50
CA VAL A 58 7.15 -8.55 -4.15
C VAL A 58 6.07 -8.76 -5.22
N ARG A 59 4.87 -8.98 -4.76
CA ARG A 59 3.66 -9.11 -5.57
C ARG A 59 2.45 -8.77 -4.72
N ASP A 60 1.25 -8.80 -5.30
CA ASP A 60 -0.01 -8.62 -4.57
C ASP A 60 0.05 -9.30 -3.19
N SER A 61 -0.10 -8.50 -2.13
CA SER A 61 0.06 -8.92 -0.75
C SER A 61 -0.88 -10.07 -0.34
N LYS A 62 -2.03 -10.19 -1.00
CA LYS A 62 -3.04 -11.23 -0.79
C LYS A 62 -2.56 -12.60 -1.30
N LYS A 63 -1.66 -12.59 -2.29
CA LYS A 63 -1.06 -13.80 -2.88
C LYS A 63 0.25 -14.21 -2.20
N MET A 64 0.69 -13.49 -1.16
CA MET A 64 1.88 -13.78 -0.38
C MET A 64 1.54 -14.47 0.93
N THR A 65 2.40 -15.39 1.38
CA THR A 65 2.29 -15.92 2.75
C THR A 65 2.68 -14.84 3.77
N LYS A 66 2.21 -14.94 5.02
CA LYS A 66 2.57 -14.01 6.09
C LYS A 66 4.09 -13.84 6.22
N LYS A 67 4.84 -14.96 6.24
CA LYS A 67 6.31 -14.93 6.34
C LYS A 67 6.94 -14.14 5.19
N LYS A 68 6.47 -14.35 3.95
CA LYS A 68 6.99 -13.64 2.78
C LYS A 68 6.60 -12.16 2.77
N ARG A 69 5.43 -11.80 3.29
CA ARG A 69 5.05 -10.39 3.44
C ARG A 69 5.93 -9.66 4.45
N GLU A 70 6.22 -10.29 5.60
CA GLU A 70 7.12 -9.68 6.61
C GLU A 70 8.54 -9.54 6.08
N GLU A 71 9.06 -10.53 5.35
CA GLU A 71 10.36 -10.44 4.68
C GLU A 71 10.38 -9.31 3.63
N ALA A 72 9.34 -9.23 2.80
CA ALA A 72 9.20 -8.18 1.80
C ALA A 72 9.10 -6.80 2.45
N PHE A 73 8.30 -6.66 3.52
CA PHE A 73 8.18 -5.41 4.27
C PHE A 73 9.54 -4.92 4.76
N SER A 74 10.35 -5.79 5.38
CA SER A 74 11.68 -5.41 5.86
C SER A 74 12.57 -4.90 4.72
N LEU A 75 12.59 -5.60 3.59
CA LEU A 75 13.41 -5.22 2.43
C LEU A 75 12.87 -3.95 1.73
N ILE A 76 11.54 -3.78 1.63
CA ILE A 76 10.95 -2.56 1.07
C ILE A 76 11.34 -1.35 1.93
N THR A 77 11.21 -1.47 3.25
CA THR A 77 11.54 -0.36 4.17
C THR A 77 13.01 -0.02 4.21
N GLU A 78 13.89 -0.97 3.92
CA GLU A 78 15.34 -0.78 3.84
C GLU A 78 15.77 -0.16 2.50
N ARG A 79 15.19 -0.62 1.38
CA ARG A 79 15.70 -0.34 0.03
C ARG A 79 15.00 0.80 -0.69
N SER A 80 13.70 1.02 -0.43
CA SER A 80 12.96 2.08 -1.14
C SER A 80 13.57 3.45 -0.87
N PHE A 81 13.47 4.34 -1.85
CA PHE A 81 13.88 5.74 -1.70
C PHE A 81 13.15 6.41 -0.53
N ALA A 82 11.85 6.17 -0.44
CA ALA A 82 11.04 6.53 0.73
C ALA A 82 9.82 5.61 0.85
N PHE A 83 9.35 5.41 2.07
CA PHE A 83 8.07 4.78 2.34
C PHE A 83 7.36 5.47 3.50
N GLY A 84 6.05 5.37 3.49
CA GLY A 84 5.18 5.85 4.56
C GLY A 84 3.93 4.98 4.68
N TYR A 85 3.20 5.15 5.76
CA TYR A 85 1.87 4.61 5.92
C TYR A 85 0.99 5.56 6.73
N GLY A 86 -0.30 5.53 6.46
CA GLY A 86 -1.31 6.25 7.22
C GLY A 86 -2.33 5.29 7.80
N ILE A 87 -2.82 5.60 8.99
CA ILE A 87 -3.77 4.78 9.74
C ILE A 87 -4.97 5.65 10.07
N VAL A 88 -6.18 5.15 9.77
CA VAL A 88 -7.44 5.76 10.23
C VAL A 88 -8.17 4.76 11.09
N SER A 89 -8.54 5.17 12.29
CA SER A 89 -9.14 4.31 13.30
C SER A 89 -10.56 3.85 12.91
N ALA A 90 -11.04 2.77 13.53
CA ALA A 90 -12.42 2.31 13.36
C ALA A 90 -13.43 3.41 13.73
N ALA A 91 -13.20 4.18 14.81
CA ALA A 91 -14.06 5.28 15.22
C ALA A 91 -14.11 6.41 14.17
N ASP A 92 -12.99 6.70 13.51
CA ASP A 92 -12.96 7.69 12.44
C ASP A 92 -13.60 7.15 11.15
N ILE A 93 -13.50 5.84 10.89
CA ILE A 93 -14.25 5.20 9.78
C ILE A 93 -15.76 5.36 10.00
N ASP A 94 -16.24 5.12 11.22
CA ASP A 94 -17.66 5.29 11.55
C ASP A 94 -18.13 6.75 11.37
N ARG A 95 -17.28 7.71 11.67
CA ARG A 95 -17.57 9.14 11.53
C ARG A 95 -17.50 9.63 10.08
N LEU A 96 -16.50 9.18 9.31
CA LEU A 96 -16.18 9.72 7.96
C LEU A 96 -16.82 8.91 6.83
N GLY A 97 -17.07 7.63 7.08
CA GLY A 97 -17.32 6.62 6.07
C GLY A 97 -16.04 6.12 5.43
N ILE A 98 -16.05 4.85 4.98
CA ILE A 98 -14.85 4.13 4.52
C ILE A 98 -14.12 4.82 3.35
N GLN A 99 -14.84 5.43 2.43
CA GLN A 99 -14.22 6.08 1.27
C GLN A 99 -13.35 7.29 1.68
N LYS A 100 -13.86 8.13 2.59
CA LYS A 100 -13.10 9.28 3.10
C LYS A 100 -11.96 8.83 4.01
N ALA A 101 -12.18 7.78 4.80
CA ALA A 101 -11.16 7.21 5.67
C ALA A 101 -9.97 6.65 4.86
N VAL A 102 -10.22 5.98 3.72
CA VAL A 102 -9.16 5.53 2.80
C VAL A 102 -8.38 6.72 2.26
N LEU A 103 -9.08 7.75 1.78
CA LEU A 103 -8.43 8.96 1.24
C LEU A 103 -7.58 9.66 2.30
N GLU A 104 -8.07 9.75 3.53
CA GLU A 104 -7.32 10.33 4.65
C GLU A 104 -6.08 9.49 4.99
N ALA A 105 -6.21 8.16 5.06
CA ALA A 105 -5.07 7.28 5.28
C ALA A 105 -4.00 7.44 4.18
N MET A 106 -4.41 7.55 2.91
CA MET A 106 -3.50 7.80 1.79
C MET A 106 -2.82 9.17 1.90
N SER A 107 -3.57 10.20 2.30
CA SER A 107 -3.02 11.55 2.49
C SER A 107 -1.96 11.57 3.61
N ILE A 108 -2.21 10.88 4.71
CA ILE A 108 -1.24 10.73 5.81
C ILE A 108 0.01 9.98 5.32
N ALA A 109 -0.17 8.87 4.56
CA ALA A 109 0.96 8.10 4.03
C ALA A 109 1.85 8.93 3.08
N LEU A 110 1.22 9.75 2.23
CA LEU A 110 1.93 10.69 1.36
C LEU A 110 2.70 11.75 2.14
N GLN A 111 2.06 12.36 3.15
CA GLN A 111 2.72 13.36 3.98
C GLN A 111 3.98 12.80 4.65
N VAL A 112 3.91 11.57 5.20
CA VAL A 112 5.08 10.89 5.78
C VAL A 112 6.20 10.72 4.77
N VAL A 113 5.89 10.38 3.52
CA VAL A 113 6.88 10.27 2.44
C VAL A 113 7.47 11.63 2.09
N GLU A 114 6.64 12.66 1.91
CA GLU A 114 7.09 14.02 1.58
C GLU A 114 7.98 14.63 2.66
N GLU A 115 7.66 14.41 3.93
CA GLU A 115 8.51 14.83 5.06
C GLU A 115 9.88 14.15 5.01
N LYS A 116 9.95 12.85 4.69
CA LYS A 116 11.22 12.11 4.57
C LYS A 116 12.06 12.57 3.37
N VAL A 117 11.39 12.84 2.24
CA VAL A 117 12.07 13.25 0.99
C VAL A 117 12.45 14.74 1.00
N GLY A 118 11.78 15.54 1.82
CA GLY A 118 11.93 17.01 1.85
C GLY A 118 11.36 17.71 0.62
N LYS A 119 10.56 17.01 -0.19
CA LYS A 119 9.93 17.52 -1.41
C LYS A 119 8.56 16.88 -1.58
N ARG A 120 7.71 17.57 -2.33
CA ARG A 120 6.40 17.07 -2.72
C ARG A 120 6.53 15.93 -3.73
N VAL A 121 5.60 14.97 -3.67
CA VAL A 121 5.43 13.92 -4.68
C VAL A 121 4.97 14.55 -5.99
N ASP A 122 5.64 14.20 -7.11
CA ASP A 122 5.36 14.74 -8.43
C ASP A 122 4.17 14.05 -9.10
N TYR A 123 4.04 12.75 -8.86
CA TYR A 123 3.01 11.91 -9.48
C TYR A 123 2.61 10.75 -8.55
N ILE A 124 1.33 10.43 -8.54
CA ILE A 124 0.77 9.32 -7.77
C ILE A 124 0.25 8.26 -8.73
N ILE A 125 0.56 7.00 -8.47
CA ILE A 125 -0.10 5.85 -9.06
C ILE A 125 -0.74 5.04 -7.93
N ALA A 126 -2.05 4.76 -8.02
CA ALA A 126 -2.79 4.11 -6.94
C ALA A 126 -3.65 2.96 -7.45
N ASP A 127 -3.80 1.92 -6.61
CA ASP A 127 -4.73 0.84 -6.90
C ASP A 127 -6.18 1.33 -6.77
N GLY A 128 -7.03 0.86 -7.70
CA GLY A 128 -8.47 1.00 -7.61
C GLY A 128 -9.08 2.23 -8.27
N MET A 129 -10.10 1.98 -9.10
CA MET A 129 -10.86 3.01 -9.83
C MET A 129 -11.79 3.86 -8.94
N ASN A 130 -12.16 3.36 -7.77
CA ASN A 130 -13.16 3.97 -6.90
C ASN A 130 -12.57 4.86 -5.80
N ILE A 131 -11.27 5.17 -5.88
CA ILE A 131 -10.62 6.10 -4.96
C ILE A 131 -10.88 7.52 -5.47
N SER A 132 -11.25 8.44 -4.59
CA SER A 132 -11.31 9.86 -4.91
C SER A 132 -9.91 10.38 -5.22
N SER A 133 -9.79 11.33 -6.14
CA SER A 133 -8.50 11.97 -6.40
C SER A 133 -8.04 12.75 -5.17
N ILE A 134 -6.75 12.63 -4.85
CA ILE A 134 -6.15 13.43 -3.78
C ILE A 134 -5.98 14.86 -4.32
N PRO A 135 -6.55 15.88 -3.67
CA PRO A 135 -6.49 17.25 -4.17
C PRO A 135 -5.06 17.72 -4.42
N ASN A 136 -4.88 18.46 -5.51
CA ASN A 136 -3.60 19.08 -5.89
C ASN A 136 -2.47 18.10 -6.29
N TYR A 137 -2.76 16.82 -6.55
CA TYR A 137 -1.79 15.87 -7.10
C TYR A 137 -2.20 15.41 -8.49
N LYS A 138 -1.20 15.20 -9.35
CA LYS A 138 -1.37 14.39 -10.56
C LYS A 138 -1.45 12.94 -10.15
N MET A 139 -2.47 12.22 -10.63
CA MET A 139 -2.74 10.88 -10.16
C MET A 139 -3.37 10.01 -11.23
N ASP A 140 -2.82 8.83 -11.44
CA ASP A 140 -3.44 7.74 -12.18
C ASP A 140 -4.04 6.70 -11.22
N LYS A 141 -5.26 6.29 -11.51
CA LYS A 141 -5.97 5.23 -10.81
C LYS A 141 -5.98 3.99 -11.68
N ILE A 142 -5.40 2.92 -11.18
CA ILE A 142 -5.10 1.73 -11.97
C ILE A 142 -5.87 0.54 -11.40
N THR A 143 -6.69 -0.09 -12.23
CA THR A 143 -7.37 -1.33 -11.84
C THR A 143 -6.35 -2.44 -11.72
N GLN A 144 -6.33 -3.15 -10.58
CA GLN A 144 -5.35 -4.19 -10.27
C GLN A 144 -3.90 -3.67 -10.34
N GLY A 145 -3.68 -2.44 -9.91
CA GLY A 145 -2.35 -1.82 -9.89
C GLY A 145 -1.35 -2.59 -9.03
N ASP A 146 -1.83 -3.21 -7.95
CA ASP A 146 -1.07 -4.08 -7.05
C ASP A 146 -0.56 -5.37 -7.73
N LEU A 147 -1.13 -5.77 -8.86
CA LEU A 147 -0.64 -6.88 -9.69
C LEU A 147 0.35 -6.44 -10.76
N LEU A 148 0.27 -5.19 -11.22
CA LEU A 148 0.91 -4.73 -12.45
C LEU A 148 2.13 -3.85 -12.19
N HIS A 149 2.12 -3.01 -11.15
CA HIS A 149 3.11 -1.97 -10.91
C HIS A 149 3.79 -2.13 -9.57
N TYR A 150 5.11 -2.07 -9.58
CA TYR A 150 5.93 -2.42 -8.41
C TYR A 150 5.66 -1.52 -7.19
N SER A 151 5.63 -0.20 -7.35
CA SER A 151 5.45 0.70 -6.21
C SER A 151 4.07 0.57 -5.57
N ILE A 152 3.02 0.27 -6.36
CA ILE A 152 1.68 -0.04 -5.82
C ILE A 152 1.71 -1.38 -5.06
N SER A 153 2.33 -2.42 -5.65
CA SER A 153 2.46 -3.73 -5.02
C SER A 153 3.26 -3.66 -3.70
N ALA A 154 4.34 -2.88 -3.67
CA ALA A 154 5.12 -2.64 -2.46
C ALA A 154 4.28 -1.90 -1.40
N SER A 155 3.47 -0.93 -1.81
CA SER A 155 2.54 -0.20 -0.92
C SER A 155 1.46 -1.12 -0.35
N SER A 156 0.95 -2.06 -1.14
CA SER A 156 0.04 -3.13 -0.70
C SER A 156 0.65 -3.95 0.43
N VAL A 157 1.92 -4.36 0.28
CA VAL A 157 2.64 -5.10 1.33
C VAL A 157 2.79 -4.25 2.58
N VAL A 158 3.17 -2.97 2.46
CA VAL A 158 3.32 -2.05 3.60
C VAL A 158 1.99 -1.90 4.34
N ALA A 159 0.92 -1.57 3.64
CA ALA A 159 -0.41 -1.42 4.22
C ALA A 159 -0.87 -2.69 4.94
N LYS A 160 -0.70 -3.84 4.28
CA LYS A 160 -1.14 -5.14 4.78
C LYS A 160 -0.38 -5.57 6.03
N VAL A 161 0.94 -5.43 6.05
CA VAL A 161 1.76 -5.82 7.20
C VAL A 161 1.46 -4.93 8.41
N VAL A 162 1.39 -3.62 8.21
CA VAL A 162 1.07 -2.68 9.30
C VAL A 162 -0.32 -2.98 9.86
N ARG A 163 -1.33 -3.17 9.01
CA ARG A 163 -2.68 -3.49 9.48
C ARG A 163 -2.75 -4.82 10.20
N ASP A 164 -2.13 -5.87 9.68
CA ASP A 164 -2.14 -7.19 10.31
C ASP A 164 -1.50 -7.12 11.71
N ARG A 165 -0.41 -6.40 11.90
CA ARG A 165 0.22 -6.18 13.22
C ARG A 165 -0.74 -5.50 14.19
N LEU A 166 -1.44 -4.45 13.76
CA LEU A 166 -2.47 -3.77 14.59
C LEU A 166 -3.60 -4.73 14.99
N MET A 167 -4.08 -5.56 14.06
CA MET A 167 -5.13 -6.54 14.35
C MET A 167 -4.67 -7.62 15.35
N TYR A 168 -3.40 -8.05 15.28
CA TYR A 168 -2.82 -8.94 16.29
C TYR A 168 -2.71 -8.28 17.67
N ASP A 169 -2.39 -7.01 17.74
CA ASP A 169 -2.36 -6.28 19.02
C ASP A 169 -3.77 -6.08 19.58
N TYR A 170 -4.77 -5.84 18.73
CA TYR A 170 -6.17 -5.84 19.15
C TYR A 170 -6.63 -7.23 19.64
N ALA A 171 -6.19 -8.32 19.00
CA ALA A 171 -6.53 -9.67 19.47
C ALA A 171 -5.98 -9.96 20.87
N LYS A 172 -4.78 -9.50 21.20
CA LYS A 172 -4.23 -9.59 22.58
C LYS A 172 -5.06 -8.78 23.58
N LYS A 173 -5.48 -7.58 23.19
CA LYS A 173 -6.27 -6.68 24.06
C LYS A 173 -7.72 -7.15 24.22
N TYR A 174 -8.29 -7.77 23.20
CA TYR A 174 -9.69 -8.19 23.13
C TYR A 174 -9.82 -9.65 22.65
N PRO A 175 -9.37 -10.63 23.45
CA PRO A 175 -9.22 -12.02 22.99
C PRO A 175 -10.52 -12.71 22.58
N LEU A 176 -11.66 -12.25 23.11
CA LEU A 176 -12.98 -12.85 22.79
C LEU A 176 -13.48 -12.51 21.38
N TYR A 177 -12.90 -11.51 20.72
CA TYR A 177 -13.35 -11.08 19.38
C TYR A 177 -12.64 -11.80 18.24
N GLY A 178 -11.55 -12.53 18.48
CA GLY A 178 -10.80 -13.27 17.45
C GLY A 178 -10.24 -12.39 16.35
N PHE A 179 -9.78 -11.15 16.68
CA PHE A 179 -9.28 -10.18 15.70
C PHE A 179 -8.09 -10.67 14.89
N GLU A 180 -7.34 -11.63 15.38
CA GLU A 180 -6.27 -12.31 14.62
C GLU A 180 -6.77 -13.05 13.37
N LYS A 181 -8.07 -13.35 13.30
CA LYS A 181 -8.74 -13.99 12.14
C LYS A 181 -9.31 -12.95 11.17
N HIS A 182 -9.45 -11.69 11.60
CA HIS A 182 -10.01 -10.59 10.80
C HIS A 182 -8.92 -9.74 10.12
N VAL A 183 -7.80 -10.36 9.77
CA VAL A 183 -6.64 -9.70 9.16
C VAL A 183 -6.75 -9.52 7.63
N GLY A 184 -7.79 -9.95 7.00
CA GLY A 184 -7.83 -9.92 5.56
C GLY A 184 -9.07 -9.27 4.98
N TYR A 185 -10.13 -9.97 5.06
CA TYR A 185 -11.36 -9.72 4.29
C TYR A 185 -12.57 -10.13 5.08
#